data_fb3ce765a993e2e54cc8811c9a4b3bf8
#
_entry.id   fb3ce765a993e2e54cc8811c9a4b3bf8
#
_cell.length_a   1.000
_cell.length_b   1.000
_cell.length_c   1.000
_cell.angle_alpha   90.00
_cell.angle_beta   90.00
_cell.angle_gamma   90.00
#
_symmetry.space_group_name_H-M   'P 1'
#
loop_
_entity.id
_entity.type
_entity.pdbx_description
1 polymer ?
#
loop_
_entity_poly.entity_id
_entity_poly.type
_entity_poly.pdbx_seq_one_letter_code
_entity_poly.pdbx_strand_id
1 'polypeptide(L)'
;MEKNIRETLSVGQKVNLTIEKIIFGGEGLGHYEGITVFVPMSIPGEELEKKIISIKKSYARGLITKIIVPSKDRVEDLSKVSFEDFDGCDFGMLKYEKQLEFKDQITLETIEKISGLEIRNKYENIIGSEFNKNYRNKTSEPIFKESGIIKTGFYSKKSHNVFEATESILKSKIAEEVTRELLTKINALGTGNNAFKVYNEANNSGFLKHIIIRNNEKNDVMIIVVIHKKSQLKNLLQILEDMYKAKEEIKSVYISLKEEANNII
;
A
#
# COMPACT_ATOMS: atom_id res chain seq x y z
N MET A 1 -7.64 -6.77 -39.24
CA MET A 1 -6.85 -7.89 -38.65
C MET A 1 -6.39 -7.44 -37.28
N GLU A 2 -6.87 -8.10 -36.21
CA GLU A 2 -6.33 -7.86 -34.86
C GLU A 2 -4.87 -8.36 -34.89
N LYS A 3 -3.91 -7.43 -34.70
CA LYS A 3 -2.50 -7.80 -34.52
C LYS A 3 -2.40 -8.73 -33.30
N ASN A 4 -1.75 -9.86 -33.46
CA ASN A 4 -1.47 -10.74 -32.33
C ASN A 4 -0.45 -10.04 -31.44
N ILE A 5 -0.86 -9.59 -30.26
CA ILE A 5 -0.01 -8.82 -29.32
C ILE A 5 1.34 -9.51 -29.06
N ARG A 6 1.37 -10.85 -29.03
CA ARG A 6 2.58 -11.64 -28.79
C ARG A 6 3.60 -11.63 -29.93
N GLU A 7 3.20 -11.17 -31.11
CA GLU A 7 4.12 -10.96 -32.23
C GLU A 7 4.82 -9.61 -32.14
N THR A 8 4.22 -8.65 -31.43
CA THR A 8 4.70 -7.27 -31.29
C THR A 8 5.41 -7.03 -29.96
N LEU A 9 4.95 -7.68 -28.88
CA LEU A 9 5.49 -7.51 -27.53
C LEU A 9 5.88 -8.84 -26.90
N SER A 10 6.95 -8.82 -26.11
CA SER A 10 7.38 -9.94 -25.26
C SER A 10 7.55 -9.49 -23.80
N VAL A 11 7.32 -10.42 -22.86
CA VAL A 11 7.61 -10.18 -21.44
C VAL A 11 9.11 -9.97 -21.25
N GLY A 12 9.48 -8.94 -20.51
CA GLY A 12 10.87 -8.52 -20.31
C GLY A 12 11.35 -7.46 -21.31
N GLN A 13 10.64 -7.25 -22.42
CA GLN A 13 10.98 -6.23 -23.41
C GLN A 13 10.86 -4.83 -22.82
N LYS A 14 11.81 -3.96 -23.15
CA LYS A 14 11.74 -2.52 -22.84
C LYS A 14 11.17 -1.77 -24.04
N VAL A 15 10.21 -0.93 -23.79
CA VAL A 15 9.55 -0.09 -24.80
C VAL A 15 9.32 1.33 -24.28
N ASN A 16 9.33 2.31 -25.19
CA ASN A 16 8.99 3.69 -24.88
C ASN A 16 7.55 3.98 -25.31
N LEU A 17 6.79 4.70 -24.51
CA LEU A 17 5.50 5.27 -24.90
C LEU A 17 5.19 6.50 -24.07
N THR A 18 4.26 7.30 -24.58
CA THR A 18 3.64 8.41 -23.89
C THR A 18 2.38 7.94 -23.17
N ILE A 19 2.16 8.42 -21.94
CA ILE A 19 0.94 8.18 -21.19
C ILE A 19 -0.13 9.16 -21.65
N GLU A 20 -1.26 8.62 -22.10
CA GLU A 20 -2.36 9.40 -22.67
C GLU A 20 -3.39 9.79 -21.60
N LYS A 21 -3.71 8.88 -20.70
CA LYS A 21 -4.65 9.12 -19.60
C LYS A 21 -4.37 8.23 -18.39
N ILE A 22 -4.94 8.64 -17.26
CA ILE A 22 -5.01 7.82 -16.05
C ILE A 22 -6.41 7.20 -15.96
N ILE A 23 -6.49 5.95 -15.51
CA ILE A 23 -7.73 5.21 -15.44
C ILE A 23 -8.09 4.87 -14.00
N PHE A 24 -9.28 4.30 -13.79
CA PHE A 24 -9.70 3.76 -12.50
C PHE A 24 -8.62 2.84 -11.91
N GLY A 25 -8.29 3.05 -10.64
CA GLY A 25 -7.20 2.37 -9.96
C GLY A 25 -5.83 3.04 -10.08
N GLY A 26 -5.74 4.23 -10.73
CA GLY A 26 -4.51 5.05 -10.76
C GLY A 26 -3.44 4.56 -11.74
N GLU A 27 -3.74 3.56 -12.59
CA GLU A 27 -2.81 3.15 -13.65
C GLU A 27 -2.88 4.12 -14.83
N GLY A 28 -1.74 4.58 -15.34
CA GLY A 28 -1.69 5.28 -16.61
C GLY A 28 -1.89 4.33 -17.78
N LEU A 29 -2.46 4.83 -18.85
CA LEU A 29 -2.70 4.12 -20.10
C LEU A 29 -2.01 4.85 -21.24
N GLY A 30 -1.32 4.11 -22.09
CA GLY A 30 -0.77 4.56 -23.37
C GLY A 30 -0.79 3.42 -24.37
N HIS A 31 -0.33 3.69 -25.60
CA HIS A 31 -0.30 2.71 -26.67
C HIS A 31 1.13 2.50 -27.21
N TYR A 32 1.46 1.25 -27.47
CA TYR A 32 2.67 0.86 -28.18
C TYR A 32 2.29 0.04 -29.42
N GLU A 33 2.55 0.57 -30.62
CA GLU A 33 2.16 -0.03 -31.91
C GLU A 33 0.67 -0.44 -31.97
N GLY A 34 -0.21 0.37 -31.37
CA GLY A 34 -1.65 0.11 -31.30
C GLY A 34 -2.09 -0.84 -30.17
N ILE A 35 -1.15 -1.37 -29.37
CA ILE A 35 -1.43 -2.21 -28.21
C ILE A 35 -1.60 -1.34 -26.98
N THR A 36 -2.71 -1.48 -26.26
CA THR A 36 -2.92 -0.81 -24.97
C THR A 36 -1.95 -1.33 -23.93
N VAL A 37 -1.23 -0.42 -23.26
CA VAL A 37 -0.31 -0.74 -22.19
C VAL A 37 -0.67 0.04 -20.93
N PHE A 38 -0.93 -0.67 -19.85
CA PHE A 38 -1.14 -0.10 -18.52
C PHE A 38 0.18 0.02 -17.77
N VAL A 39 0.40 1.18 -17.15
CA VAL A 39 1.64 1.50 -16.45
C VAL A 39 1.30 2.13 -15.11
N PRO A 40 1.46 1.40 -13.98
CA PRO A 40 1.29 1.97 -12.66
C PRO A 40 2.23 3.14 -12.40
N MET A 41 1.84 4.07 -11.53
CA MET A 41 2.66 5.19 -11.09
C MET A 41 3.07 6.16 -12.21
N SER A 42 2.34 6.19 -13.32
CA SER A 42 2.59 7.09 -14.45
C SER A 42 1.50 8.16 -14.58
N ILE A 43 1.85 9.28 -15.18
CA ILE A 43 1.02 10.48 -15.29
C ILE A 43 0.82 10.82 -16.77
N PRO A 44 -0.39 11.27 -17.18
CA PRO A 44 -0.64 11.73 -18.56
C PRO A 44 0.37 12.78 -19.01
N GLY A 45 0.84 12.64 -20.26
CA GLY A 45 1.86 13.49 -20.87
C GLY A 45 3.31 13.07 -20.57
N GLU A 46 3.55 12.09 -19.70
CA GLU A 46 4.90 11.56 -19.49
C GLU A 46 5.37 10.66 -20.62
N GLU A 47 6.63 10.82 -21.02
CA GLU A 47 7.33 9.83 -21.84
C GLU A 47 8.14 8.90 -20.95
N LEU A 48 7.92 7.59 -21.09
CA LEU A 48 8.46 6.59 -20.20
C LEU A 48 9.10 5.45 -20.97
N GLU A 49 10.29 4.98 -20.51
CA GLU A 49 10.77 3.62 -20.79
C GLU A 49 10.16 2.69 -19.73
N LYS A 50 9.59 1.58 -20.16
CA LYS A 50 9.03 0.58 -19.27
C LYS A 50 9.39 -0.83 -19.72
N LYS A 51 9.50 -1.73 -18.74
CA LYS A 51 9.66 -3.16 -18.95
C LYS A 51 8.29 -3.85 -18.93
N ILE A 52 7.96 -4.57 -20.00
CA ILE A 52 6.72 -5.36 -20.05
C ILE A 52 6.80 -6.51 -19.06
N ILE A 53 5.81 -6.60 -18.16
CA ILE A 53 5.75 -7.64 -17.12
C ILE A 53 4.63 -8.65 -17.34
N SER A 54 3.64 -8.32 -18.15
CA SER A 54 2.50 -9.20 -18.42
C SER A 54 1.85 -8.85 -19.76
N ILE A 55 1.44 -9.87 -20.50
CA ILE A 55 0.71 -9.73 -21.76
C ILE A 55 -0.58 -10.55 -21.66
N LYS A 56 -1.71 -9.90 -21.95
CA LYS A 56 -3.04 -10.51 -22.04
C LYS A 56 -3.53 -10.49 -23.50
N LYS A 57 -4.74 -10.99 -23.76
CA LYS A 57 -5.29 -11.06 -25.12
C LYS A 57 -5.44 -9.67 -25.79
N SER A 58 -5.81 -8.63 -25.04
CA SER A 58 -6.14 -7.29 -25.56
C SER A 58 -5.27 -6.16 -24.98
N TYR A 59 -4.34 -6.44 -24.07
CA TYR A 59 -3.50 -5.42 -23.44
C TYR A 59 -2.21 -6.00 -22.85
N ALA A 60 -1.27 -5.13 -22.56
CA ALA A 60 -0.07 -5.46 -21.78
C ALA A 60 0.02 -4.58 -20.52
N ARG A 61 0.86 -4.99 -19.57
CA ARG A 61 1.29 -4.17 -18.42
C ARG A 61 2.78 -4.04 -18.39
N GLY A 62 3.25 -2.83 -18.04
CA GLY A 62 4.68 -2.53 -17.88
C GLY A 62 4.95 -1.82 -16.55
N LEU A 63 6.17 -1.96 -16.06
CA LEU A 63 6.70 -1.17 -14.95
C LEU A 63 7.68 -0.13 -15.48
N ILE A 64 7.65 1.06 -14.90
CA ILE A 64 8.56 2.16 -15.27
C ILE A 64 10.00 1.74 -14.97
N THR A 65 10.88 1.83 -15.95
CA THR A 65 12.34 1.67 -15.78
C THR A 65 13.05 3.01 -15.84
N LYS A 66 12.48 3.98 -16.57
CA LYS A 66 13.01 5.34 -16.67
C LYS A 66 11.91 6.32 -17.04
N ILE A 67 11.88 7.47 -16.39
CA ILE A 67 11.09 8.63 -16.82
C ILE A 67 11.98 9.44 -17.76
N ILE A 68 11.56 9.57 -19.03
CA ILE A 68 12.30 10.29 -20.07
C ILE A 68 11.92 11.76 -20.00
N VAL A 69 10.61 12.03 -20.00
CA VAL A 69 10.03 13.38 -19.85
C VAL A 69 9.01 13.33 -18.71
N PRO A 70 9.32 13.93 -17.55
CA PRO A 70 8.40 13.94 -16.41
C PRO A 70 7.27 14.94 -16.61
N SER A 71 6.12 14.66 -16.02
CA SER A 71 5.05 15.66 -15.87
C SER A 71 5.42 16.71 -14.84
N LYS A 72 5.04 17.98 -15.08
CA LYS A 72 5.13 19.07 -14.10
C LYS A 72 4.31 18.84 -12.82
N ASP A 73 3.34 17.93 -12.90
CA ASP A 73 2.43 17.58 -11.80
C ASP A 73 2.92 16.38 -10.99
N ARG A 74 4.10 15.84 -11.34
CA ARG A 74 4.77 14.79 -10.57
C ARG A 74 5.34 15.35 -9.27
N VAL A 75 5.17 14.58 -8.19
CA VAL A 75 5.82 14.88 -6.90
C VAL A 75 7.24 14.28 -6.93
N GLU A 76 8.26 15.13 -6.74
CA GLU A 76 9.68 14.74 -6.88
C GLU A 76 10.10 13.65 -5.88
N ASP A 77 9.65 13.73 -4.63
CA ASP A 77 10.02 12.79 -3.56
C ASP A 77 9.62 11.35 -3.87
N LEU A 78 8.56 11.15 -4.64
CA LEU A 78 8.03 9.83 -5.00
C LEU A 78 8.63 9.28 -6.29
N SER A 79 9.38 10.07 -7.05
CA SER A 79 10.05 9.61 -8.27
C SER A 79 11.14 8.56 -8.01
N LYS A 80 11.61 8.48 -6.75
CA LYS A 80 12.65 7.55 -6.29
C LYS A 80 12.10 6.24 -5.70
N VAL A 81 10.77 6.17 -5.49
CA VAL A 81 10.13 5.00 -4.86
C VAL A 81 9.73 4.00 -5.94
N SER A 82 10.08 2.73 -5.74
CA SER A 82 9.65 1.67 -6.64
C SER A 82 8.15 1.39 -6.49
N PHE A 83 7.55 0.80 -7.52
CA PHE A 83 6.13 0.43 -7.48
C PHE A 83 5.82 -0.57 -6.36
N GLU A 84 6.76 -1.46 -6.05
CA GLU A 84 6.64 -2.45 -4.99
C GLU A 84 6.67 -1.82 -3.59
N ASP A 85 7.42 -0.74 -3.43
CA ASP A 85 7.62 -0.04 -2.15
C ASP A 85 6.52 0.98 -1.83
N PHE A 86 5.57 1.18 -2.77
CA PHE A 86 4.53 2.18 -2.60
C PHE A 86 3.37 1.67 -1.74
N ASP A 87 3.16 2.23 -0.57
CA ASP A 87 2.27 1.76 0.50
C ASP A 87 0.75 1.96 0.23
N GLY A 88 0.30 1.62 -0.97
CA GLY A 88 -1.12 1.62 -1.33
C GLY A 88 -1.69 3.01 -1.65
N CYS A 89 -0.87 3.94 -2.16
CA CYS A 89 -1.29 5.25 -2.63
C CYS A 89 -1.19 5.33 -4.16
N ASP A 90 -2.21 4.86 -4.86
CA ASP A 90 -2.19 4.71 -6.32
C ASP A 90 -2.07 6.03 -7.09
N PHE A 91 -2.38 7.17 -6.47
CA PHE A 91 -2.24 8.51 -7.03
C PHE A 91 -1.11 9.32 -6.38
N GLY A 92 -0.31 8.72 -5.52
CA GLY A 92 0.69 9.42 -4.71
C GLY A 92 1.79 10.12 -5.51
N MET A 93 2.03 9.71 -6.76
CA MET A 93 2.97 10.37 -7.67
C MET A 93 2.49 11.75 -8.15
N LEU A 94 1.24 12.14 -7.88
CA LEU A 94 0.63 13.39 -8.30
C LEU A 94 0.55 14.41 -7.17
N LYS A 95 0.67 15.69 -7.51
CA LYS A 95 0.24 16.79 -6.64
C LYS A 95 -1.23 16.61 -6.26
N TYR A 96 -1.62 16.95 -5.04
CA TYR A 96 -2.94 16.62 -4.49
C TYR A 96 -4.09 17.22 -5.33
N GLU A 97 -3.95 18.45 -5.79
CA GLU A 97 -4.94 19.11 -6.64
C GLU A 97 -5.18 18.31 -7.93
N LYS A 98 -4.11 17.76 -8.50
CA LYS A 98 -4.20 16.90 -9.69
C LYS A 98 -4.79 15.53 -9.40
N GLN A 99 -4.58 14.99 -8.19
CA GLN A 99 -5.30 13.78 -7.76
C GLN A 99 -6.81 14.00 -7.77
N LEU A 100 -7.28 15.18 -7.30
CA LEU A 100 -8.70 15.52 -7.28
C LEU A 100 -9.25 15.64 -8.71
N GLU A 101 -8.57 16.38 -9.59
CA GLU A 101 -8.98 16.53 -11.00
C GLU A 101 -9.13 15.16 -11.70
N PHE A 102 -8.14 14.28 -11.57
CA PHE A 102 -8.21 12.96 -12.20
C PHE A 102 -9.27 12.05 -11.58
N LYS A 103 -9.50 12.13 -10.28
CA LYS A 103 -10.59 11.40 -9.62
C LYS A 103 -11.96 11.86 -10.10
N ASP A 104 -12.17 13.16 -10.26
CA ASP A 104 -13.38 13.74 -10.84
C ASP A 104 -13.60 13.21 -12.27
N GLN A 105 -12.59 13.35 -13.12
CA GLN A 105 -12.65 12.90 -14.51
C GLN A 105 -12.96 11.40 -14.61
N ILE A 106 -12.26 10.55 -13.83
CA ILE A 106 -12.47 9.11 -13.82
C ILE A 106 -13.88 8.76 -13.34
N THR A 107 -14.39 9.49 -12.33
CA THR A 107 -15.73 9.28 -11.79
C THR A 107 -16.79 9.57 -12.84
N LEU A 108 -16.71 10.74 -13.46
CA LEU A 108 -17.62 11.14 -14.55
C LEU A 108 -17.61 10.13 -15.70
N GLU A 109 -16.42 9.86 -16.26
CA GLU A 109 -16.28 8.90 -17.37
C GLU A 109 -16.82 7.50 -17.01
N THR A 110 -16.59 7.06 -15.78
CA THR A 110 -17.06 5.73 -15.33
C THR A 110 -18.58 5.69 -15.21
N ILE A 111 -19.19 6.70 -14.58
CA ILE A 111 -20.65 6.76 -14.44
C ILE A 111 -21.31 6.87 -15.81
N GLU A 112 -20.88 7.80 -16.66
CA GLU A 112 -21.45 7.98 -18.01
C GLU A 112 -21.33 6.71 -18.84
N LYS A 113 -20.17 6.04 -18.81
CA LYS A 113 -19.93 4.80 -19.54
C LYS A 113 -20.80 3.64 -19.07
N ILE A 114 -21.01 3.50 -17.75
CA ILE A 114 -21.78 2.37 -17.19
C ILE A 114 -23.28 2.61 -17.27
N SER A 115 -23.73 3.84 -16.96
CA SER A 115 -25.15 4.18 -16.94
C SER A 115 -25.72 4.53 -18.31
N GLY A 116 -24.88 5.01 -19.24
CA GLY A 116 -25.30 5.61 -20.50
C GLY A 116 -25.97 6.98 -20.37
N LEU A 117 -25.90 7.60 -19.17
CA LEU A 117 -26.51 8.88 -18.89
C LEU A 117 -25.47 10.01 -18.95
N GLU A 118 -25.84 11.14 -19.52
CA GLU A 118 -25.05 12.37 -19.41
C GLU A 118 -25.35 13.05 -18.06
N ILE A 119 -24.36 13.08 -17.15
CA ILE A 119 -24.54 13.58 -15.79
C ILE A 119 -23.77 14.86 -15.51
N ARG A 120 -22.95 15.36 -16.43
CA ARG A 120 -22.06 16.52 -16.22
C ARG A 120 -22.75 17.75 -15.67
N ASN A 121 -23.98 17.99 -16.06
CA ASN A 121 -24.80 19.12 -15.60
C ASN A 121 -25.40 18.94 -14.20
N LYS A 122 -25.28 17.74 -13.61
CA LYS A 122 -25.77 17.39 -12.27
C LYS A 122 -24.64 16.99 -11.33
N TYR A 123 -23.44 16.90 -11.86
CA TYR A 123 -22.27 16.49 -11.08
C TYR A 123 -21.69 17.69 -10.32
N GLU A 124 -21.57 17.54 -9.02
CA GLU A 124 -20.85 18.47 -8.16
C GLU A 124 -19.40 18.00 -8.03
N ASN A 125 -18.46 18.95 -7.99
CA ASN A 125 -17.03 18.64 -7.94
C ASN A 125 -16.68 17.87 -6.68
N ILE A 126 -15.61 17.08 -6.74
CA ILE A 126 -15.06 16.35 -5.60
C ILE A 126 -14.69 17.31 -4.47
N ILE A 127 -15.04 16.93 -3.26
CA ILE A 127 -14.62 17.65 -2.04
C ILE A 127 -13.26 17.10 -1.63
N GLY A 128 -12.23 17.94 -1.65
CA GLY A 128 -10.90 17.60 -1.18
C GLY A 128 -10.83 17.43 0.34
N SER A 129 -9.92 16.59 0.81
CA SER A 129 -9.61 16.49 2.22
C SER A 129 -8.70 17.64 2.65
N GLU A 130 -8.93 18.21 3.82
CA GLU A 130 -8.06 19.20 4.43
C GLU A 130 -6.66 18.61 4.71
N PHE A 131 -6.62 17.32 5.11
CA PHE A 131 -5.38 16.58 5.35
C PHE A 131 -5.20 15.51 4.29
N ASN A 132 -4.18 15.63 3.47
CA ASN A 132 -3.84 14.68 2.41
C ASN A 132 -2.72 13.70 2.81
N LYS A 133 -2.17 13.85 4.03
CA LYS A 133 -1.17 12.97 4.65
C LYS A 133 -1.61 12.60 6.06
N ASN A 134 -1.10 11.47 6.55
CA ASN A 134 -1.30 10.98 7.92
C ASN A 134 -2.77 10.87 8.38
N TYR A 135 -3.71 10.69 7.44
CA TYR A 135 -5.15 10.67 7.68
C TYR A 135 -5.72 9.28 8.01
N ARG A 136 -4.94 8.20 7.81
CA ARG A 136 -5.43 6.85 8.11
C ARG A 136 -5.57 6.66 9.61
N ASN A 137 -6.79 6.34 10.03
CA ASN A 137 -7.14 6.04 11.41
C ASN A 137 -7.13 4.53 11.72
N LYS A 138 -6.79 3.70 10.75
CA LYS A 138 -6.59 2.26 10.91
C LYS A 138 -5.39 1.81 10.08
N THR A 139 -4.47 1.08 10.73
CA THR A 139 -3.40 0.33 10.06
C THR A 139 -3.47 -1.14 10.45
N SER A 140 -3.07 -2.01 9.55
CA SER A 140 -2.92 -3.45 9.80
C SER A 140 -1.63 -3.89 9.14
N GLU A 141 -0.63 -4.17 9.96
CA GLU A 141 0.74 -4.39 9.51
C GLU A 141 1.16 -5.82 9.83
N PRO A 142 1.52 -6.63 8.83
CA PRO A 142 2.14 -7.94 9.07
C PRO A 142 3.46 -7.76 9.81
N ILE A 143 3.73 -8.69 10.73
CA ILE A 143 4.99 -8.78 11.46
C ILE A 143 5.91 -9.73 10.72
N PHE A 144 7.13 -9.32 10.50
CA PHE A 144 8.17 -10.16 9.91
C PHE A 144 9.50 -10.04 10.68
N LYS A 145 10.46 -10.88 10.34
CA LYS A 145 11.78 -10.85 10.96
C LYS A 145 12.85 -10.74 9.90
N GLU A 146 13.71 -9.73 10.03
CA GLU A 146 14.85 -9.50 9.15
C GLU A 146 16.10 -9.26 9.96
N SER A 147 17.20 -9.93 9.62
CA SER A 147 18.49 -9.84 10.32
C SER A 147 18.39 -9.98 11.85
N GLY A 148 17.47 -10.83 12.32
CA GLY A 148 17.26 -11.06 13.75
C GLY A 148 16.31 -10.08 14.43
N ILE A 149 15.89 -9.00 13.79
CA ILE A 149 15.04 -7.94 14.31
C ILE A 149 13.59 -8.17 13.86
N ILE A 150 12.63 -8.01 14.75
CA ILE A 150 11.20 -8.06 14.47
C ILE A 150 10.76 -6.66 14.01
N LYS A 151 10.11 -6.63 12.85
CA LYS A 151 9.67 -5.44 12.15
C LYS A 151 8.22 -5.59 11.72
N THR A 152 7.59 -4.48 11.31
CA THR A 152 6.31 -4.46 10.60
C THR A 152 6.46 -3.78 9.25
N GLY A 153 5.51 -4.02 8.38
CA GLY A 153 5.52 -3.40 7.06
C GLY A 153 4.22 -3.61 6.30
N PHE A 154 4.32 -3.56 5.00
CA PHE A 154 3.20 -3.81 4.09
C PHE A 154 3.54 -4.91 3.11
N TYR A 155 2.52 -5.58 2.61
CA TYR A 155 2.71 -6.53 1.52
C TYR A 155 3.00 -5.78 0.21
N SER A 156 4.05 -6.20 -0.49
CA SER A 156 4.27 -5.76 -1.87
C SER A 156 3.07 -6.14 -2.73
N LYS A 157 2.67 -5.24 -3.63
CA LYS A 157 1.49 -5.46 -4.49
C LYS A 157 1.55 -6.81 -5.20
N LYS A 158 0.48 -7.60 -5.06
CA LYS A 158 0.32 -8.94 -5.67
C LYS A 158 1.37 -9.98 -5.21
N SER A 159 1.92 -9.81 -4.04
CA SER A 159 2.86 -10.75 -3.44
C SER A 159 2.58 -10.96 -1.95
N HIS A 160 3.19 -11.97 -1.36
CA HIS A 160 3.23 -12.20 0.08
C HIS A 160 4.53 -11.66 0.72
N ASN A 161 5.38 -11.00 -0.07
CA ASN A 161 6.59 -10.40 0.46
C ASN A 161 6.23 -9.14 1.25
N VAL A 162 6.77 -9.03 2.44
CA VAL A 162 6.60 -7.86 3.30
C VAL A 162 7.84 -6.99 3.18
N PHE A 163 7.65 -5.71 2.91
CA PHE A 163 8.70 -4.70 2.99
C PHE A 163 8.48 -3.80 4.21
N GLU A 164 9.57 -3.34 4.79
CA GLU A 164 9.52 -2.45 5.95
C GLU A 164 8.90 -1.11 5.57
N ALA A 165 7.89 -0.68 6.31
CA ALA A 165 7.25 0.63 6.16
C ALA A 165 7.64 1.50 7.35
N THR A 166 8.85 2.06 7.31
CA THR A 166 9.38 2.91 8.38
C THR A 166 8.70 4.27 8.44
N GLU A 167 8.26 4.80 7.29
CA GLU A 167 7.60 6.10 7.19
C GLU A 167 6.47 6.03 6.15
N SER A 168 5.25 5.79 6.61
CA SER A 168 4.08 5.86 5.74
C SER A 168 3.52 7.27 5.70
N ILE A 169 3.41 7.83 4.50
CA ILE A 169 2.76 9.15 4.32
C ILE A 169 1.26 9.15 4.67
N LEU A 170 0.66 7.99 4.84
CA LEU A 170 -0.78 7.83 5.08
C LEU A 170 -1.10 7.50 6.54
N LYS A 171 -0.22 6.81 7.24
CA LYS A 171 -0.38 6.38 8.63
C LYS A 171 -0.38 7.59 9.57
N SER A 172 -1.26 7.64 10.55
CA SER A 172 -1.24 8.70 11.55
C SER A 172 0.06 8.67 12.36
N LYS A 173 0.54 9.83 12.77
CA LYS A 173 1.79 9.94 13.56
C LYS A 173 1.71 9.17 14.87
N ILE A 174 0.56 9.22 15.56
CA ILE A 174 0.37 8.47 16.80
C ILE A 174 0.42 6.96 16.57
N ALA A 175 -0.13 6.46 15.45
CA ALA A 175 -0.04 5.04 15.12
C ALA A 175 1.40 4.61 14.82
N GLU A 176 2.21 5.46 14.17
CA GLU A 176 3.64 5.19 13.96
C GLU A 176 4.40 5.13 15.27
N GLU A 177 4.18 6.09 16.15
CA GLU A 177 4.82 6.18 17.46
C GLU A 177 4.52 4.94 18.31
N VAL A 178 3.24 4.57 18.43
CA VAL A 178 2.79 3.42 19.22
C VAL A 178 3.32 2.10 18.63
N THR A 179 3.31 1.96 17.31
CA THR A 179 3.88 0.76 16.64
C THR A 179 5.37 0.64 16.91
N ARG A 180 6.13 1.73 16.76
CA ARG A 180 7.57 1.77 17.01
C ARG A 180 7.92 1.42 18.45
N GLU A 181 7.19 1.97 19.41
CA GLU A 181 7.39 1.65 20.83
C GLU A 181 7.11 0.18 21.12
N LEU A 182 5.99 -0.36 20.62
CA LEU A 182 5.64 -1.77 20.78
C LEU A 182 6.73 -2.68 20.20
N LEU A 183 7.23 -2.39 19.00
CA LEU A 183 8.32 -3.14 18.39
C LEU A 183 9.62 -3.03 19.18
N THR A 184 9.93 -1.87 19.74
CA THR A 184 11.12 -1.68 20.60
C THR A 184 11.04 -2.58 21.82
N LYS A 185 9.89 -2.61 22.51
CA LYS A 185 9.69 -3.47 23.68
C LYS A 185 9.71 -4.96 23.33
N ILE A 186 9.12 -5.36 22.19
CA ILE A 186 9.17 -6.72 21.67
C ILE A 186 10.61 -7.16 21.41
N ASN A 187 11.41 -6.32 20.75
CA ASN A 187 12.81 -6.61 20.43
C ASN A 187 13.74 -6.57 21.64
N ALA A 188 13.39 -5.84 22.69
CA ALA A 188 14.19 -5.78 23.94
C ALA A 188 14.30 -7.14 24.65
N LEU A 189 13.42 -8.11 24.38
CA LEU A 189 13.54 -9.49 24.88
C LEU A 189 14.68 -10.29 24.21
N GLY A 190 15.34 -9.70 23.22
CA GLY A 190 16.54 -10.24 22.59
C GLY A 190 16.31 -11.40 21.64
N THR A 191 17.36 -12.21 21.43
CA THR A 191 17.37 -13.31 20.44
C THR A 191 17.34 -14.71 21.05
N GLY A 192 17.30 -14.84 22.38
CA GLY A 192 17.32 -16.11 23.10
C GLY A 192 15.95 -16.80 23.18
N ASN A 193 15.81 -17.73 24.12
CA ASN A 193 14.57 -18.50 24.32
C ASN A 193 13.35 -17.64 24.69
N ASN A 194 13.57 -16.43 25.20
CA ASN A 194 12.51 -15.47 25.53
C ASN A 194 12.08 -14.60 24.34
N ALA A 195 12.82 -14.61 23.23
CA ALA A 195 12.48 -13.85 22.04
C ALA A 195 11.15 -14.30 21.46
N PHE A 196 10.36 -13.34 21.00
CA PHE A 196 9.13 -13.67 20.32
C PHE A 196 9.38 -14.38 18.98
N LYS A 197 8.54 -15.36 18.68
CA LYS A 197 8.52 -16.04 17.39
C LYS A 197 7.57 -15.29 16.47
N VAL A 198 8.04 -14.99 15.27
CA VAL A 198 7.18 -14.45 14.21
C VAL A 198 6.48 -15.62 13.52
N TYR A 199 5.23 -15.39 13.13
CA TYR A 199 4.45 -16.38 12.38
C TYR A 199 5.03 -16.60 10.99
N ASN A 200 5.10 -17.84 10.59
CA ASN A 200 5.54 -18.27 9.26
C ASN A 200 4.37 -18.99 8.56
N GLU A 201 3.88 -18.40 7.48
CA GLU A 201 2.75 -18.93 6.72
C GLU A 201 3.06 -20.28 6.07
N ALA A 202 4.30 -20.51 5.62
CA ALA A 202 4.66 -21.72 4.88
C ALA A 202 4.52 -23.02 5.71
N ASN A 203 4.73 -22.92 7.03
CA ASN A 203 4.63 -24.07 7.94
C ASN A 203 3.58 -23.89 9.04
N ASN A 204 2.75 -22.85 8.95
CA ASN A 204 1.70 -22.51 9.91
C ASN A 204 2.18 -22.54 11.37
N SER A 205 3.31 -21.90 11.64
CA SER A 205 3.93 -21.91 12.96
C SER A 205 4.40 -20.53 13.40
N GLY A 206 4.64 -20.36 14.69
CA GLY A 206 5.09 -19.10 15.27
C GLY A 206 4.06 -18.48 16.21
N PHE A 207 4.18 -17.17 16.47
CA PHE A 207 3.36 -16.49 17.46
C PHE A 207 2.80 -15.17 16.94
N LEU A 208 3.63 -14.15 16.70
CA LEU A 208 3.19 -12.82 16.24
C LEU A 208 2.83 -12.83 14.76
N LYS A 209 1.62 -12.37 14.40
CA LYS A 209 1.15 -12.26 13.01
C LYS A 209 1.04 -10.82 12.53
N HIS A 210 0.25 -9.99 13.20
CA HIS A 210 0.00 -8.59 12.80
C HIS A 210 -0.10 -7.68 14.01
N ILE A 211 0.16 -6.40 13.77
CA ILE A 211 -0.21 -5.30 14.65
C ILE A 211 -1.26 -4.48 13.93
N ILE A 212 -2.40 -4.23 14.60
CA ILE A 212 -3.44 -3.35 14.11
C ILE A 212 -3.54 -2.19 15.09
N ILE A 213 -3.41 -0.98 14.58
CA ILE A 213 -3.65 0.24 15.33
C ILE A 213 -4.89 0.92 14.78
N ARG A 214 -5.77 1.36 15.68
CA ARG A 214 -6.86 2.28 15.36
C ARG A 214 -6.71 3.51 16.24
N ASN A 215 -6.95 4.68 15.66
CA ASN A 215 -6.96 5.93 16.41
C ASN A 215 -8.11 6.83 15.93
N ASN A 216 -8.50 7.76 16.78
CA ASN A 216 -9.46 8.81 16.45
C ASN A 216 -8.77 10.18 16.32
N GLU A 217 -9.55 11.22 16.08
CA GLU A 217 -9.07 12.61 15.95
C GLU A 217 -8.46 13.17 17.24
N LYS A 218 -8.80 12.60 18.40
CA LYS A 218 -8.24 12.97 19.70
C LYS A 218 -6.96 12.23 20.03
N ASN A 219 -6.43 11.42 19.09
CA ASN A 219 -5.31 10.51 19.29
C ASN A 219 -5.56 9.39 20.32
N ASP A 220 -6.83 9.09 20.64
CA ASP A 220 -7.12 7.89 21.42
C ASP A 220 -6.81 6.66 20.57
N VAL A 221 -6.05 5.74 21.13
CA VAL A 221 -5.50 4.58 20.42
C VAL A 221 -6.07 3.27 20.93
N MET A 222 -6.42 2.39 20.00
CA MET A 222 -6.69 0.98 20.24
C MET A 222 -5.57 0.17 19.60
N ILE A 223 -4.95 -0.72 20.37
CA ILE A 223 -3.95 -1.68 19.90
C ILE A 223 -4.60 -3.06 19.82
N ILE A 224 -4.44 -3.74 18.68
CA ILE A 224 -4.81 -5.13 18.52
C ILE A 224 -3.58 -5.90 18.03
N VAL A 225 -3.10 -6.87 18.80
CA VAL A 225 -2.03 -7.77 18.37
C VAL A 225 -2.66 -9.10 17.94
N VAL A 226 -2.45 -9.46 16.69
CA VAL A 226 -2.91 -10.77 16.17
C VAL A 226 -1.83 -11.79 16.39
N ILE A 227 -2.19 -12.89 17.06
CA ILE A 227 -1.30 -14.01 17.39
C ILE A 227 -1.82 -15.31 16.79
N HIS A 228 -0.90 -16.24 16.49
CA HIS A 228 -1.28 -17.57 15.98
C HIS A 228 -1.66 -18.55 17.10
N LYS A 229 -0.88 -18.58 18.19
CA LYS A 229 -1.06 -19.48 19.35
C LYS A 229 -0.79 -18.72 20.64
N LYS A 230 -1.16 -19.31 21.79
CA LYS A 230 -0.98 -18.68 23.11
C LYS A 230 0.40 -18.91 23.74
N SER A 231 1.37 -19.45 22.98
CA SER A 231 2.65 -19.93 23.53
C SER A 231 3.50 -18.87 24.25
N GLN A 232 3.43 -17.61 23.83
CA GLN A 232 4.20 -16.50 24.40
C GLN A 232 3.28 -15.35 24.90
N LEU A 233 2.02 -15.66 25.16
CA LEU A 233 0.99 -14.67 25.50
C LEU A 233 1.34 -13.90 26.77
N LYS A 234 1.89 -14.55 27.82
CA LYS A 234 2.22 -13.90 29.09
C LYS A 234 3.18 -12.72 28.91
N ASN A 235 4.26 -12.89 28.15
CA ASN A 235 5.24 -11.84 27.91
C ASN A 235 4.65 -10.68 27.09
N LEU A 236 3.81 -11.01 26.11
CA LEU A 236 3.13 -9.99 25.30
C LEU A 236 2.14 -9.16 26.13
N LEU A 237 1.35 -9.82 26.99
CA LEU A 237 0.41 -9.12 27.87
C LEU A 237 1.13 -8.17 28.82
N GLN A 238 2.28 -8.57 29.38
CA GLN A 238 3.07 -7.68 30.24
C GLN A 238 3.51 -6.41 29.50
N ILE A 239 4.03 -6.55 28.27
CA ILE A 239 4.43 -5.40 27.44
C ILE A 239 3.26 -4.49 27.18
N LEU A 240 2.12 -5.05 26.77
CA LEU A 240 0.93 -4.28 26.43
C LEU A 240 0.31 -3.59 27.65
N GLU A 241 0.32 -4.25 28.81
CA GLU A 241 -0.13 -3.67 30.07
C GLU A 241 0.76 -2.50 30.52
N ASP A 242 2.09 -2.65 30.40
CA ASP A 242 3.04 -1.58 30.70
C ASP A 242 2.85 -0.37 29.77
N MET A 243 2.61 -0.59 28.48
CA MET A 243 2.30 0.47 27.52
C MET A 243 0.97 1.16 27.84
N TYR A 244 -0.07 0.38 28.16
CA TYR A 244 -1.38 0.92 28.52
C TYR A 244 -1.31 1.80 29.77
N LYS A 245 -0.52 1.43 30.79
CA LYS A 245 -0.32 2.23 32.00
C LYS A 245 0.53 3.48 31.75
N ALA A 246 1.49 3.42 30.84
CA ALA A 246 2.45 4.49 30.59
C ALA A 246 1.94 5.57 29.64
N LYS A 247 0.98 5.27 28.76
CA LYS A 247 0.48 6.19 27.73
C LYS A 247 -1.03 6.40 27.86
N GLU A 248 -1.40 7.63 28.19
CA GLU A 248 -2.80 8.01 28.32
C GLU A 248 -3.58 7.87 27.00
N GLU A 249 -2.92 8.04 25.86
CA GLU A 249 -3.51 7.89 24.53
C GLU A 249 -3.99 6.45 24.25
N ILE A 250 -3.40 5.44 24.87
CA ILE A 250 -3.81 4.05 24.68
C ILE A 250 -5.06 3.78 25.53
N LYS A 251 -6.23 3.77 24.89
CA LYS A 251 -7.54 3.57 25.57
C LYS A 251 -7.97 2.11 25.63
N SER A 252 -7.47 1.27 24.75
CA SER A 252 -7.81 -0.15 24.75
C SER A 252 -6.75 -1.02 24.07
N VAL A 253 -6.64 -2.26 24.56
CA VAL A 253 -5.70 -3.25 24.03
C VAL A 253 -6.41 -4.58 23.89
N TYR A 254 -6.23 -5.23 22.74
CA TYR A 254 -6.83 -6.51 22.43
C TYR A 254 -5.80 -7.52 21.90
N ILE A 255 -6.05 -8.78 22.16
CA ILE A 255 -5.37 -9.90 21.52
C ILE A 255 -6.39 -10.61 20.62
N SER A 256 -6.06 -10.75 19.36
CA SER A 256 -6.82 -11.56 18.41
C SER A 256 -6.09 -12.88 18.19
N LEU A 257 -6.73 -13.99 18.58
CA LEU A 257 -6.19 -15.34 18.33
C LEU A 257 -6.67 -15.81 16.96
N LYS A 258 -5.72 -16.12 16.07
CA LYS A 258 -6.01 -16.58 14.72
C LYS A 258 -5.14 -17.80 14.37
N GLU A 259 -5.68 -18.99 14.58
CA GLU A 259 -5.01 -20.27 14.33
C GLU A 259 -5.09 -20.70 12.85
N GLU A 260 -6.08 -20.20 12.12
CA GLU A 260 -6.28 -20.53 10.72
C GLU A 260 -5.29 -19.83 9.78
N ALA A 261 -4.88 -20.54 8.73
CA ALA A 261 -4.02 -20.03 7.66
C ALA A 261 -4.86 -19.38 6.54
N ASN A 262 -5.66 -18.34 6.85
CA ASN A 262 -6.39 -17.56 5.86
C ASN A 262 -6.09 -16.05 6.00
N ASN A 263 -6.40 -15.26 4.97
CA ASN A 263 -6.06 -13.82 4.91
C ASN A 263 -7.10 -12.91 5.63
N ILE A 264 -8.10 -13.46 6.28
CA ILE A 264 -9.08 -12.68 7.05
C ILE A 264 -8.47 -12.38 8.42
N ILE A 265 -8.32 -11.12 8.77
CA ILE A 265 -7.73 -10.66 10.03
C ILE A 265 -8.83 -10.12 10.94
#